data_b31a5fb2169713bfd008092300a8b3f0
#
_entry.id   b31a5fb2169713bfd008092300a8b3f0
#
_cell.length_a   1.000
_cell.length_b   1.000
_cell.length_c   1.000
_cell.angle_alpha   90.00
_cell.angle_beta   90.00
_cell.angle_gamma   90.00
#
_symmetry.space_group_name_H-M   'P 1'
#
loop_
_entity.id
_entity.type
_entity.pdbx_description
1 polymer ?
#
loop_
_entity_poly.entity_id
_entity_poly.type
_entity_poly.pdbx_seq_one_letter_code
_entity_poly.pdbx_strand_id
1 'polypeptide(L)'
;PNYDETDWLVTSIHEYAFELYTDTGNNLIDTKQRFQPLGLVFGSGDSITFESTHHTDRPPSGEKIWGIPLEKGKYEWWNHSLSFESSGKRKISVSLETERGEMYESPASRYGGGLKLKLWKKFLFGFDYSVSTIDWENAPQTKLKVITGKATINFSPDLFISNLIQYDNDSDSVG
;
A
#
# COMPACT_ATOMS: atom_id res chain seq x y z
N PRO A 1 5.24 -0.76 -35.85
CA PRO A 1 4.66 0.54 -35.53
C PRO A 1 5.81 1.45 -35.13
N ASN A 2 6.03 2.52 -35.91
CA ASN A 2 6.95 3.57 -35.50
C ASN A 2 6.29 4.26 -34.30
N TYR A 3 6.78 4.00 -33.09
CA TYR A 3 6.50 4.87 -31.96
C TYR A 3 7.29 6.15 -32.21
N ASP A 4 6.59 7.26 -32.42
CA ASP A 4 7.21 8.56 -32.43
C ASP A 4 7.92 8.77 -31.09
N GLU A 5 9.14 9.27 -31.10
CA GLU A 5 9.95 9.54 -29.89
C GLU A 5 9.28 10.53 -28.93
N THR A 6 8.09 11.04 -29.27
CA THR A 6 7.27 11.96 -28.50
C THR A 6 6.23 11.30 -27.59
N ASP A 7 5.98 9.99 -27.69
CA ASP A 7 4.99 9.31 -26.86
C ASP A 7 5.55 8.94 -25.48
N TRP A 8 5.82 9.97 -24.71
CA TRP A 8 6.26 9.83 -23.32
C TRP A 8 5.17 9.23 -22.42
N LEU A 9 3.88 9.42 -22.76
CA LEU A 9 2.73 8.83 -22.08
C LEU A 9 2.11 7.72 -22.93
N VAL A 10 2.11 6.49 -22.42
CA VAL A 10 1.57 5.32 -23.15
C VAL A 10 0.11 5.07 -22.81
N THR A 11 -0.25 5.20 -21.53
CA THR A 11 -1.58 4.87 -21.06
C THR A 11 -1.99 5.75 -19.89
N SER A 12 -3.25 6.19 -19.90
CA SER A 12 -3.94 6.72 -18.74
C SER A 12 -4.98 5.71 -18.27
N ILE A 13 -4.99 5.41 -16.99
CA ILE A 13 -5.87 4.42 -16.37
C ILE A 13 -6.76 5.15 -15.37
N HIS A 14 -8.06 4.93 -15.50
CA HIS A 14 -9.07 5.43 -14.57
C HIS A 14 -9.87 4.23 -14.07
N GLU A 15 -10.00 4.11 -12.76
CA GLU A 15 -10.65 2.96 -12.13
C GLU A 15 -11.60 3.40 -11.04
N TYR A 16 -12.70 2.68 -10.90
CA TYR A 16 -13.58 2.76 -9.76
C TYR A 16 -13.87 1.35 -9.26
N ALA A 17 -13.70 1.12 -7.96
CA ALA A 17 -14.01 -0.14 -7.31
C ALA A 17 -14.91 0.11 -6.10
N PHE A 18 -15.85 -0.80 -5.87
CA PHE A 18 -16.74 -0.79 -4.72
C PHE A 18 -16.70 -2.15 -4.04
N GLU A 19 -16.41 -2.17 -2.75
CA GLU A 19 -16.39 -3.36 -1.91
C GLU A 19 -17.42 -3.17 -0.80
N LEU A 20 -18.15 -4.24 -0.48
CA LEU A 20 -19.18 -4.25 0.55
C LEU A 20 -19.03 -5.51 1.39
N TYR A 21 -18.99 -5.35 2.71
CA TYR A 21 -18.88 -6.43 3.67
C TYR A 21 -20.10 -6.46 4.57
N THR A 22 -20.67 -7.66 4.76
CA THR A 22 -21.82 -7.90 5.63
C THR A 22 -21.50 -9.00 6.64
N ASP A 23 -22.20 -8.97 7.76
CA ASP A 23 -22.21 -10.12 8.69
C ASP A 23 -23.07 -11.28 8.15
N THR A 24 -23.10 -12.38 8.89
CA THR A 24 -23.91 -13.57 8.54
C THR A 24 -25.41 -13.29 8.57
N GLY A 25 -25.86 -12.19 9.17
CA GLY A 25 -27.24 -11.71 9.20
C GLY A 25 -27.56 -10.71 8.08
N ASN A 26 -26.66 -10.49 7.11
CA ASN A 26 -26.75 -9.49 6.04
C ASN A 26 -26.77 -8.03 6.56
N ASN A 27 -26.31 -7.76 7.77
CA ASN A 27 -26.12 -6.37 8.20
C ASN A 27 -24.83 -5.83 7.63
N LEU A 28 -24.87 -4.61 7.12
CA LEU A 28 -23.70 -3.93 6.57
C LEU A 28 -22.69 -3.61 7.68
N ILE A 29 -21.47 -4.13 7.54
CA ILE A 29 -20.34 -3.88 8.44
C ILE A 29 -19.46 -2.78 7.87
N ASP A 30 -18.97 -2.96 6.64
CA ASP A 30 -17.99 -2.07 6.02
C ASP A 30 -18.28 -1.85 4.55
N THR A 31 -17.93 -0.67 4.04
CA THR A 31 -17.86 -0.38 2.60
C THR A 31 -16.58 0.35 2.27
N LYS A 32 -15.99 0.00 1.14
CA LYS A 32 -14.81 0.67 0.61
C LYS A 32 -15.07 1.07 -0.83
N GLN A 33 -14.98 2.37 -1.10
CA GLN A 33 -15.10 2.93 -2.43
C GLN A 33 -13.75 3.51 -2.84
N ARG A 34 -13.14 2.93 -3.85
CA ARG A 34 -11.86 3.36 -4.38
C ARG A 34 -12.05 4.02 -5.73
N PHE A 35 -11.52 5.20 -5.87
CA PHE A 35 -11.53 5.98 -7.08
C PHE A 35 -10.11 6.37 -7.47
N GLN A 36 -9.66 5.93 -8.63
CA GLN A 36 -8.38 6.28 -9.24
C GLN A 36 -8.61 7.28 -10.37
N PRO A 37 -8.59 8.59 -10.10
CA PRO A 37 -8.78 9.60 -11.13
C PRO A 37 -7.57 9.75 -12.05
N LEU A 38 -6.39 9.30 -11.61
CA LEU A 38 -5.17 9.44 -12.37
C LEU A 38 -4.26 8.22 -12.17
N GLY A 39 -4.06 7.48 -13.23
CA GLY A 39 -3.03 6.47 -13.38
C GLY A 39 -2.31 6.70 -14.70
N LEU A 40 -1.02 7.04 -14.66
CA LEU A 40 -0.20 7.34 -15.83
C LEU A 40 0.88 6.28 -15.96
N VAL A 41 1.01 5.71 -17.15
CA VAL A 41 2.11 4.81 -17.52
C VAL A 41 2.91 5.46 -18.63
N PHE A 42 4.19 5.66 -18.38
CA PHE A 42 5.12 6.31 -19.29
C PHE A 42 5.79 5.30 -20.22
N GLY A 43 6.29 5.78 -21.37
CA GLY A 43 7.05 4.96 -22.33
C GLY A 43 8.30 4.31 -21.73
N SER A 44 8.89 4.90 -20.69
CA SER A 44 9.95 4.31 -19.89
C SER A 44 9.52 3.07 -19.08
N GLY A 45 8.21 2.86 -18.92
CA GLY A 45 7.61 1.85 -18.06
C GLY A 45 7.51 2.27 -16.60
N ASP A 46 7.76 3.53 -16.29
CA ASP A 46 7.47 4.13 -14.99
C ASP A 46 5.98 4.43 -14.88
N SER A 47 5.45 4.51 -13.66
CA SER A 47 4.05 4.85 -13.42
C SER A 47 3.88 5.80 -12.26
N ILE A 48 2.84 6.62 -12.34
CA ILE A 48 2.35 7.47 -11.25
C ILE A 48 0.85 7.19 -11.11
N THR A 49 0.42 6.96 -9.88
CA THR A 49 -1.00 6.73 -9.58
C THR A 49 -1.45 7.61 -8.43
N PHE A 50 -2.58 8.29 -8.61
CA PHE A 50 -3.29 8.96 -7.55
C PHE A 50 -4.62 8.25 -7.31
N GLU A 51 -4.92 7.95 -6.06
CA GLU A 51 -6.12 7.24 -5.64
C GLU A 51 -6.77 7.94 -4.46
N SER A 52 -8.10 7.93 -4.42
CA SER A 52 -8.90 8.37 -3.29
C SER A 52 -9.81 7.23 -2.85
N THR A 53 -9.76 6.89 -1.58
CA THR A 53 -10.57 5.82 -0.99
C THR A 53 -11.48 6.38 0.09
N HIS A 54 -12.78 6.12 -0.05
CA HIS A 54 -13.77 6.37 0.98
C HIS A 54 -14.07 5.09 1.74
N HIS A 55 -13.97 5.15 3.04
CA HIS A 55 -14.28 4.07 3.96
C HIS A 55 -15.54 4.38 4.75
N THR A 56 -16.37 3.37 4.97
CA THR A 56 -17.44 3.40 5.96
C THR A 56 -17.34 2.14 6.78
N ASP A 57 -17.20 2.25 8.09
CA ASP A 57 -17.09 1.11 9.00
C ASP A 57 -18.08 1.23 10.16
N ARG A 58 -18.54 0.09 10.66
CA ARG A 58 -19.47 -0.03 11.79
C ARG A 58 -18.94 -1.06 12.78
N PRO A 59 -17.91 -0.69 13.57
CA PRO A 59 -17.33 -1.61 14.55
C PRO A 59 -18.38 -2.07 15.57
N PRO A 60 -18.35 -3.35 15.97
CA PRO A 60 -19.16 -3.83 17.05
C PRO A 60 -18.75 -3.19 18.38
N SER A 61 -19.65 -3.23 19.38
CA SER A 61 -19.36 -2.68 20.71
C SER A 61 -18.17 -3.38 21.35
N GLY A 62 -17.21 -2.60 21.86
CA GLY A 62 -16.03 -3.09 22.58
C GLY A 62 -14.87 -3.49 21.67
N GLU A 63 -14.94 -3.20 20.37
CA GLU A 63 -13.80 -3.36 19.48
C GLU A 63 -12.67 -2.44 19.86
N LYS A 64 -11.43 -2.91 19.64
CA LYS A 64 -10.22 -2.13 19.90
C LYS A 64 -9.32 -2.20 18.66
N ILE A 65 -8.79 -1.05 18.26
CA ILE A 65 -7.76 -0.96 17.25
C ILE A 65 -6.47 -0.49 17.89
N TRP A 66 -5.41 -1.30 17.82
CA TRP A 66 -4.13 -1.10 18.52
C TRP A 66 -4.31 -0.74 20.01
N GLY A 67 -5.24 -1.44 20.69
CA GLY A 67 -5.53 -1.23 22.09
C GLY A 67 -6.43 -0.01 22.39
N ILE A 68 -6.73 0.83 21.41
CA ILE A 68 -7.63 1.98 21.53
C ILE A 68 -9.07 1.50 21.37
N PRO A 69 -9.93 1.68 22.39
CA PRO A 69 -11.33 1.28 22.30
C PRO A 69 -12.09 2.18 21.34
N LEU A 70 -12.85 1.58 20.45
CA LEU A 70 -13.77 2.30 19.56
C LEU A 70 -15.17 2.32 20.17
N GLU A 71 -15.83 3.46 20.09
CA GLU A 71 -17.26 3.54 20.40
C GLU A 71 -18.08 2.87 19.31
N LYS A 72 -19.22 2.29 19.69
CA LYS A 72 -20.15 1.76 18.71
C LYS A 72 -20.73 2.91 17.89
N GLY A 73 -20.51 2.87 16.59
CA GLY A 73 -20.98 3.93 15.71
C GLY A 73 -20.82 3.60 14.24
N LYS A 74 -21.11 4.58 13.41
CA LYS A 74 -20.77 4.61 12.01
C LYS A 74 -19.62 5.59 11.85
N TYR A 75 -18.52 5.13 11.31
CA TYR A 75 -17.35 5.94 10.98
C TYR A 75 -17.22 6.07 9.47
N GLU A 76 -16.89 7.26 9.00
CA GLU A 76 -16.66 7.53 7.58
C GLU A 76 -15.43 8.42 7.44
N TRP A 77 -14.53 8.04 6.52
CA TRP A 77 -13.31 8.83 6.29
C TRP A 77 -12.79 8.66 4.86
N TRP A 78 -11.93 9.58 4.49
CA TRP A 78 -11.23 9.55 3.21
C TRP A 78 -9.74 9.37 3.40
N ASN A 79 -9.14 8.59 2.49
CA ASN A 79 -7.71 8.49 2.32
C ASN A 79 -7.35 8.82 0.88
N HIS A 80 -6.24 9.55 0.71
CA HIS A 80 -5.70 9.93 -0.58
C HIS A 80 -4.27 9.41 -0.68
N SER A 81 -3.97 8.64 -1.70
CA SER A 81 -2.64 8.09 -1.94
C SER A 81 -2.06 8.60 -3.25
N LEU A 82 -0.75 8.80 -3.24
CA LEU A 82 0.06 9.06 -4.41
C LEU A 82 1.20 8.04 -4.42
N SER A 83 1.33 7.30 -5.50
CA SER A 83 2.40 6.33 -5.70
C SER A 83 3.18 6.60 -6.97
N PHE A 84 4.47 6.30 -6.90
CA PHE A 84 5.38 6.26 -8.03
C PHE A 84 6.05 4.89 -8.06
N GLU A 85 6.10 4.27 -9.22
CA GLU A 85 6.82 3.02 -9.43
C GLU A 85 7.69 3.13 -10.66
N SER A 86 8.99 2.90 -10.51
CA SER A 86 9.90 2.85 -11.63
C SER A 86 9.82 1.48 -12.33
N SER A 87 10.10 1.48 -13.65
CA SER A 87 10.01 0.28 -14.47
C SER A 87 10.74 -0.91 -13.85
N GLY A 88 9.98 -1.98 -13.60
CA GLY A 88 10.52 -3.24 -13.13
C GLY A 88 11.46 -3.95 -14.12
N LYS A 89 11.62 -3.46 -15.34
CA LYS A 89 12.58 -3.98 -16.33
C LYS A 89 14.01 -3.54 -16.03
N ARG A 90 14.20 -2.48 -15.25
CA ARG A 90 15.52 -1.96 -14.89
C ARG A 90 16.26 -2.91 -13.93
N LYS A 91 17.58 -2.81 -13.90
CA LYS A 91 18.41 -3.50 -12.92
C LYS A 91 18.15 -2.99 -11.50
N ILE A 92 17.84 -1.72 -11.39
CA ILE A 92 17.44 -1.03 -10.16
C ILE A 92 16.06 -0.45 -10.39
N SER A 93 15.10 -0.80 -9.56
CA SER A 93 13.75 -0.23 -9.55
C SER A 93 13.44 0.32 -8.18
N VAL A 94 12.74 1.45 -8.14
CA VAL A 94 12.30 2.10 -6.91
C VAL A 94 10.80 2.28 -6.92
N SER A 95 10.19 2.20 -5.74
CA SER A 95 8.80 2.56 -5.50
C SER A 95 8.73 3.57 -4.37
N LEU A 96 7.78 4.51 -4.46
CA LEU A 96 7.48 5.48 -3.42
C LEU A 96 5.97 5.55 -3.27
N GLU A 97 5.50 5.65 -2.05
CA GLU A 97 4.08 5.77 -1.72
C GLU A 97 3.90 6.77 -0.59
N THR A 98 2.90 7.60 -0.71
CA THR A 98 2.41 8.43 0.41
C THR A 98 0.89 8.36 0.44
N GLU A 99 0.34 8.20 1.63
CA GLU A 99 -1.09 8.25 1.88
C GLU A 99 -1.36 9.23 3.02
N ARG A 100 -2.44 9.99 2.88
CA ARG A 100 -2.93 10.91 3.90
C ARG A 100 -4.44 10.88 3.93
N GLY A 101 -4.98 11.03 5.11
CA GLY A 101 -6.41 11.08 5.36
C GLY A 101 -6.70 10.88 6.83
N GLU A 102 -7.69 10.09 7.10
CA GLU A 102 -8.17 9.82 8.45
C GLU A 102 -8.32 8.31 8.65
N MET A 103 -8.42 7.90 9.90
CA MET A 103 -8.81 6.58 10.34
C MET A 103 -9.61 6.72 11.64
N TYR A 104 -10.88 6.36 11.62
CA TYR A 104 -11.81 6.54 12.75
C TYR A 104 -11.77 7.98 13.31
N GLU A 105 -11.95 8.98 12.43
CA GLU A 105 -11.95 10.42 12.75
C GLU A 105 -10.59 10.96 13.24
N SER A 106 -9.56 10.14 13.24
CA SER A 106 -8.21 10.54 13.65
C SER A 106 -7.32 10.75 12.44
N PRO A 107 -6.54 11.85 12.36
CA PRO A 107 -5.61 12.07 11.28
C PRO A 107 -4.64 10.91 11.11
N ALA A 108 -4.52 10.43 9.89
CA ALA A 108 -3.66 9.30 9.54
C ALA A 108 -2.76 9.63 8.35
N SER A 109 -1.54 9.11 8.40
CA SER A 109 -0.60 9.21 7.29
C SER A 109 0.23 7.95 7.16
N ARG A 110 0.60 7.61 5.93
CA ARG A 110 1.52 6.53 5.61
C ARG A 110 2.53 7.00 4.58
N TYR A 111 3.78 6.59 4.78
CA TYR A 111 4.87 6.79 3.82
C TYR A 111 5.56 5.46 3.61
N GLY A 112 5.81 5.12 2.36
CA GLY A 112 6.47 3.89 1.97
C GLY A 112 7.49 4.12 0.88
N GLY A 113 8.47 3.23 0.82
CA GLY A 113 9.44 3.20 -0.27
C GLY A 113 10.06 1.82 -0.41
N GLY A 114 10.35 1.45 -1.64
CA GLY A 114 10.93 0.16 -1.98
C GLY A 114 12.09 0.30 -2.95
N LEU A 115 13.02 -0.63 -2.86
CA LEU A 115 14.15 -0.79 -3.75
C LEU A 115 14.25 -2.25 -4.21
N LYS A 116 14.30 -2.48 -5.52
CA LYS A 116 14.54 -3.82 -6.09
C LYS A 116 15.81 -3.79 -6.92
N LEU A 117 16.70 -4.75 -6.67
CA LEU A 117 17.97 -4.91 -7.37
C LEU A 117 17.98 -6.26 -8.09
N LYS A 118 18.25 -6.24 -9.40
CA LYS A 118 18.42 -7.44 -10.24
C LYS A 118 19.86 -7.55 -10.66
N LEU A 119 20.58 -8.52 -10.10
CA LEU A 119 21.99 -8.74 -10.35
C LEU A 119 22.22 -10.04 -11.13
N TRP A 120 22.97 -9.98 -12.23
CA TRP A 120 23.43 -11.13 -13.02
C TRP A 120 22.36 -12.17 -13.40
N LYS A 121 21.12 -11.76 -13.66
CA LYS A 121 19.99 -12.64 -14.00
C LYS A 121 19.64 -13.70 -12.93
N LYS A 122 20.48 -13.90 -11.93
CA LYS A 122 20.33 -14.94 -10.90
C LYS A 122 19.89 -14.39 -9.54
N PHE A 123 20.22 -13.16 -9.23
CA PHE A 123 19.99 -12.59 -7.92
C PHE A 123 18.97 -11.46 -8.00
N LEU A 124 17.94 -11.56 -7.17
CA LEU A 124 16.94 -10.52 -6.96
C LEU A 124 16.91 -10.17 -5.48
N PHE A 125 17.15 -8.90 -5.18
CA PHE A 125 16.99 -8.35 -3.83
C PHE A 125 15.87 -7.33 -3.83
N GLY A 126 15.05 -7.37 -2.78
CA GLY A 126 14.03 -6.38 -2.48
C GLY A 126 14.23 -5.84 -1.07
N PHE A 127 14.00 -4.57 -0.90
CA PHE A 127 13.94 -3.90 0.39
C PHE A 127 12.75 -2.95 0.36
N ASP A 128 11.86 -3.06 1.34
CA ASP A 128 10.71 -2.19 1.49
C ASP A 128 10.68 -1.64 2.92
N TYR A 129 10.36 -0.37 3.04
CA TYR A 129 10.16 0.31 4.31
C TYR A 129 8.85 1.08 4.26
N SER A 130 8.05 0.98 5.31
CA SER A 130 6.88 1.85 5.47
C SER A 130 6.73 2.31 6.91
N VAL A 131 6.15 3.47 7.07
CA VAL A 131 5.76 4.03 8.36
C VAL A 131 4.32 4.56 8.24
N SER A 132 3.47 4.11 9.14
CA SER A 132 2.11 4.60 9.32
C SER A 132 2.00 5.31 10.66
N THR A 133 1.29 6.42 10.70
CA THR A 133 1.09 7.23 11.90
C THR A 133 -0.38 7.58 12.01
N ILE A 134 -0.94 7.45 13.21
CA ILE A 134 -2.30 7.88 13.53
C ILE A 134 -2.24 8.75 14.77
N ASP A 135 -2.82 9.93 14.68
CA ASP A 135 -2.86 10.92 15.74
C ASP A 135 -4.23 10.88 16.44
N TRP A 136 -4.35 10.03 17.47
CA TRP A 136 -5.59 9.88 18.22
C TRP A 136 -5.89 11.13 19.06
N GLU A 137 -7.16 11.57 19.09
CA GLU A 137 -7.54 12.76 19.86
C GLU A 137 -7.30 12.60 21.36
N ASN A 138 -7.61 11.42 21.92
CA ASN A 138 -7.58 11.15 23.35
C ASN A 138 -6.62 10.02 23.77
N ALA A 139 -5.64 9.68 22.92
CA ALA A 139 -4.66 8.64 23.19
C ALA A 139 -3.30 8.98 22.57
N PRO A 140 -2.21 8.33 22.98
CA PRO A 140 -0.90 8.53 22.37
C PRO A 140 -0.92 8.22 20.87
N GLN A 141 -0.11 8.96 20.11
CA GLN A 141 0.11 8.70 18.70
C GLN A 141 0.56 7.25 18.48
N THR A 142 -0.12 6.54 17.58
CA THR A 142 0.31 5.22 17.14
C THR A 142 1.24 5.36 15.95
N LYS A 143 2.41 4.72 16.01
CA LYS A 143 3.40 4.71 14.94
C LYS A 143 3.85 3.30 14.64
N LEU A 144 3.43 2.79 13.48
CA LEU A 144 3.78 1.47 12.98
C LEU A 144 4.87 1.59 11.92
N LYS A 145 5.97 0.87 12.10
CA LYS A 145 7.08 0.77 11.13
C LYS A 145 7.22 -0.67 10.68
N VAL A 146 7.28 -0.87 9.38
CA VAL A 146 7.50 -2.18 8.79
C VAL A 146 8.72 -2.12 7.88
N ILE A 147 9.63 -3.06 8.05
CA ILE A 147 10.81 -3.26 7.21
C ILE A 147 10.72 -4.66 6.63
N THR A 148 10.84 -4.79 5.32
CA THR A 148 10.85 -6.09 4.65
C THR A 148 12.09 -6.20 3.78
N GLY A 149 12.81 -7.30 3.94
CA GLY A 149 13.93 -7.69 3.10
C GLY A 149 13.63 -8.99 2.37
N LYS A 150 13.83 -9.04 1.06
CA LYS A 150 13.66 -10.26 0.26
C LYS A 150 14.91 -10.52 -0.55
N ALA A 151 15.40 -11.77 -0.52
CA ALA A 151 16.48 -12.23 -1.37
C ALA A 151 16.03 -13.48 -2.12
N THR A 152 16.22 -13.49 -3.45
CA THR A 152 15.92 -14.65 -4.28
C THR A 152 17.14 -14.98 -5.14
N ILE A 153 17.54 -16.26 -5.14
CA ILE A 153 18.62 -16.80 -5.96
C ILE A 153 18.01 -17.82 -6.92
N ASN A 154 18.14 -17.59 -8.21
CA ASN A 154 17.67 -18.48 -9.26
C ASN A 154 18.83 -19.31 -9.78
N PHE A 155 18.78 -20.62 -9.63
CA PHE A 155 19.79 -21.57 -10.14
C PHE A 155 19.42 -22.02 -11.57
N SER A 156 18.14 -22.26 -11.82
CA SER A 156 17.57 -22.61 -13.13
C SER A 156 16.15 -22.03 -13.23
N PRO A 157 15.47 -22.13 -14.39
CA PRO A 157 14.05 -21.75 -14.50
C PRO A 157 13.13 -22.45 -13.50
N ASP A 158 13.48 -23.69 -13.12
CA ASP A 158 12.67 -24.55 -12.27
C ASP A 158 13.18 -24.67 -10.82
N LEU A 159 14.34 -24.06 -10.50
CA LEU A 159 14.96 -24.14 -9.19
C LEU A 159 15.42 -22.77 -8.70
N PHE A 160 14.82 -22.33 -7.60
CA PHE A 160 15.20 -21.11 -6.91
C PHE A 160 15.09 -21.26 -5.40
N ILE A 161 15.82 -20.40 -4.67
CA ILE A 161 15.70 -20.21 -3.23
C ILE A 161 15.26 -18.77 -2.99
N SER A 162 14.23 -18.58 -2.18
CA SER A 162 13.76 -17.27 -1.75
C SER A 162 13.69 -17.20 -0.23
N ASN A 163 14.22 -16.13 0.32
CA ASN A 163 14.13 -15.79 1.73
C ASN A 163 13.42 -14.46 1.89
N LEU A 164 12.55 -14.36 2.89
CA LEU A 164 11.83 -13.14 3.29
C LEU A 164 12.09 -12.93 4.77
N ILE A 165 12.51 -11.72 5.13
CA ILE A 165 12.65 -11.27 6.51
C ILE A 165 11.78 -10.04 6.66
N GLN A 166 10.93 -10.03 7.67
CA GLN A 166 10.10 -8.88 8.02
C GLN A 166 10.29 -8.53 9.49
N TYR A 167 10.37 -7.25 9.75
CA TYR A 167 10.34 -6.69 11.10
C TYR A 167 9.22 -5.66 11.16
N ASP A 168 8.43 -5.70 12.21
CA ASP A 168 7.53 -4.62 12.60
C ASP A 168 7.72 -4.27 14.08
N ASN A 169 7.42 -3.03 14.45
CA ASN A 169 7.60 -2.53 15.81
C ASN A 169 6.35 -2.70 16.69
N ASP A 170 5.27 -3.27 16.18
CA ASP A 170 4.04 -3.52 16.95
C ASP A 170 4.13 -4.85 17.68
N SER A 171 4.62 -5.87 17.01
CA SER A 171 4.77 -7.23 17.57
C SER A 171 6.13 -7.48 18.23
N ASP A 172 7.10 -6.57 18.09
CA ASP A 172 8.52 -6.79 18.44
C ASP A 172 9.06 -8.14 17.92
N SER A 173 8.50 -8.63 16.81
CA SER A 173 8.80 -9.92 16.24
C SER A 173 9.54 -9.77 14.90
N VAL A 174 10.49 -10.68 14.69
CA VAL A 174 11.16 -10.88 13.40
C VAL A 174 10.68 -12.21 12.86
N GLY A 175 10.05 -12.20 11.71
CA GLY A 175 9.54 -13.38 11.01
C GLY A 175 10.31 -13.67 9.71
#